data_d18f479391d984fe4f22312fc5b7bd8f
#
_entry.id   d18f479391d984fe4f22312fc5b7bd8f
#
_cell.length_a   1.000
_cell.length_b   1.000
_cell.length_c   1.000
_cell.angle_alpha   90.00
_cell.angle_beta   90.00
_cell.angle_gamma   90.00
#
_symmetry.space_group_name_H-M   'P 1'
#
loop_
_entity.id
_entity.type
_entity.pdbx_description
1 polymer ?
#
loop_
_entity_poly.entity_id
_entity_poly.type
_entity_poly.pdbx_seq_one_letter_code
_entity_poly.pdbx_strand_id
1 'polypeptide(L)'
;MLIRNCVAKVISTLKPIQNNRVVFSSFCGEGYSDSPKAVCDVLRQSVEDLDLVWLCKDEAAAKTLPQGVRAVPAGGAEQLRALASAKVWVDNCLKENAVKKKGQIYMQTWHGFALEKAQGDPAEKRSGAESEAGKRDLAQCDVLISGSGFMTKLYRDVLGYQGTILNTGTPRNDVFYGDHSAVHAKICKAFGLPEDRKLALYAPASRGDRGADAFRLDADMVCRKCEENFKGSWTALICLPADAAAPCDGLFAWNAERIVDASAYPDMQELLCAADLLISDYSPSMFDYALTGKPVVRFATDLEAYRKGRQFYFQLDQLPFPLAGSNEELEAVLTDIQPLWTSSAWADFTRENEFCEDGQASIRCAAIILQQIKKTQVET
;
A
#
# COMPACT_ATOMS: atom_id res chain seq x y z
N MET A 1 -4.54 15.27 25.15
CA MET A 1 -3.73 14.03 25.13
C MET A 1 -3.91 13.19 26.40
N LEU A 2 -3.68 13.71 27.62
CA LEU A 2 -3.82 12.98 28.91
C LEU A 2 -5.20 12.32 29.10
N ILE A 3 -6.30 13.05 28.85
CA ILE A 3 -7.67 12.54 29.03
C ILE A 3 -7.97 11.36 28.09
N ARG A 4 -7.55 11.42 26.81
CA ARG A 4 -7.74 10.33 25.85
C ARG A 4 -6.98 9.07 26.26
N ASN A 5 -5.77 9.19 26.77
CA ASN A 5 -5.00 8.07 27.29
C ASN A 5 -5.62 7.44 28.54
N CYS A 6 -6.24 8.25 29.44
CA CYS A 6 -6.97 7.74 30.59
C CYS A 6 -8.20 6.94 30.16
N VAL A 7 -8.98 7.47 29.19
CA VAL A 7 -10.17 6.77 28.66
C VAL A 7 -9.77 5.45 27.97
N ALA A 8 -8.71 5.46 27.18
CA ALA A 8 -8.19 4.24 26.54
C ALA A 8 -7.79 3.18 27.56
N LYS A 9 -7.09 3.56 28.64
CA LYS A 9 -6.72 2.65 29.73
C LYS A 9 -7.93 2.07 30.44
N VAL A 10 -8.94 2.90 30.78
CA VAL A 10 -10.17 2.45 31.44
C VAL A 10 -10.92 1.45 30.56
N ILE A 11 -11.13 1.76 29.29
CA ILE A 11 -11.80 0.84 28.34
C ILE A 11 -11.00 -0.44 28.19
N SER A 12 -9.68 -0.35 28.09
CA SER A 12 -8.78 -1.51 27.98
C SER A 12 -8.92 -2.41 29.21
N THR A 13 -9.01 -1.87 30.41
CA THR A 13 -9.15 -2.67 31.65
C THR A 13 -10.50 -3.36 31.77
N LEU A 14 -11.57 -2.72 31.32
CA LEU A 14 -12.94 -3.23 31.53
C LEU A 14 -13.42 -4.26 30.48
N LYS A 15 -12.78 -4.32 29.31
CA LYS A 15 -13.21 -5.24 28.21
C LYS A 15 -12.37 -6.50 28.24
N PRO A 16 -12.97 -7.72 28.36
CA PRO A 16 -12.22 -8.98 28.22
C PRO A 16 -11.73 -9.15 26.77
N ILE A 17 -10.61 -9.88 26.63
CA ILE A 17 -10.13 -10.31 25.30
C ILE A 17 -11.05 -11.40 24.78
N GLN A 18 -11.50 -11.27 23.53
CA GLN A 18 -12.19 -12.32 22.80
C GLN A 18 -11.17 -13.05 21.92
N ASN A 19 -10.93 -14.30 22.24
CA ASN A 19 -9.81 -15.06 21.67
C ASN A 19 -9.90 -15.29 20.16
N ASN A 20 -11.10 -15.20 19.57
CA ASN A 20 -11.33 -15.34 18.13
C ASN A 20 -11.46 -13.99 17.39
N ARG A 21 -11.30 -12.84 18.08
CA ARG A 21 -11.43 -11.53 17.45
C ARG A 21 -10.12 -11.02 16.87
N VAL A 22 -10.15 -10.69 15.59
CA VAL A 22 -9.07 -10.01 14.88
C VAL A 22 -9.56 -8.64 14.40
N VAL A 23 -8.86 -7.56 14.77
CA VAL A 23 -9.19 -6.20 14.34
C VAL A 23 -8.18 -5.73 13.32
N PHE A 24 -8.67 -5.31 12.17
CA PHE A 24 -7.90 -4.80 11.05
C PHE A 24 -8.11 -3.30 10.85
N SER A 25 -7.08 -2.66 10.29
CA SER A 25 -7.17 -1.30 9.77
C SER A 25 -6.18 -1.14 8.62
N SER A 26 -6.55 -0.38 7.60
CA SER A 26 -5.66 0.03 6.53
C SER A 26 -5.75 1.53 6.36
N PHE A 27 -4.59 2.21 6.25
CA PHE A 27 -4.49 3.66 6.09
C PHE A 27 -5.45 4.44 7.01
N CYS A 28 -5.40 4.12 8.32
CA CYS A 28 -6.26 4.73 9.34
C CYS A 28 -7.77 4.56 9.10
N GLY A 29 -8.20 3.53 8.37
CA GLY A 29 -9.60 3.21 8.10
C GLY A 29 -10.12 3.68 6.75
N GLU A 30 -9.25 4.04 5.81
CA GLU A 30 -9.61 4.52 4.46
C GLU A 30 -10.47 3.51 3.66
N GLY A 31 -10.26 2.20 3.83
CA GLY A 31 -11.03 1.19 3.13
C GLY A 31 -10.45 -0.21 3.28
N TYR A 32 -11.02 -1.16 2.54
CA TYR A 32 -10.59 -2.55 2.51
C TYR A 32 -9.49 -2.73 1.47
N SER A 33 -8.23 -2.58 1.87
CA SER A 33 -7.09 -2.53 0.93
C SER A 33 -5.78 -2.95 1.61
N ASP A 34 -4.71 -3.03 0.81
CA ASP A 34 -3.33 -3.22 1.25
C ASP A 34 -3.06 -4.55 1.99
N SER A 35 -1.95 -4.66 2.69
CA SER A 35 -1.52 -5.87 3.41
C SER A 35 -2.54 -6.38 4.43
N PRO A 36 -3.23 -5.53 5.23
CA PRO A 36 -4.29 -5.99 6.12
C PRO A 36 -5.44 -6.69 5.38
N LYS A 37 -5.81 -6.22 4.16
CA LYS A 37 -6.82 -6.89 3.31
C LYS A 37 -6.34 -8.28 2.91
N ALA A 38 -5.12 -8.40 2.39
CA ALA A 38 -4.58 -9.68 1.94
C ALA A 38 -4.58 -10.72 3.07
N VAL A 39 -4.18 -10.33 4.28
CA VAL A 39 -4.23 -11.21 5.46
C VAL A 39 -5.67 -11.55 5.86
N CYS A 40 -6.58 -10.57 5.84
CA CYS A 40 -7.99 -10.77 6.16
C CYS A 40 -8.67 -11.73 5.17
N ASP A 41 -8.39 -11.62 3.87
CA ASP A 41 -8.94 -12.50 2.83
C ASP A 41 -8.55 -13.96 3.05
N VAL A 42 -7.31 -14.25 3.46
CA VAL A 42 -6.88 -15.61 3.83
C VAL A 42 -7.61 -16.10 5.08
N LEU A 43 -7.74 -15.27 6.12
CA LEU A 43 -8.44 -15.66 7.35
C LEU A 43 -9.93 -15.91 7.13
N ARG A 44 -10.59 -15.16 6.23
CA ARG A 44 -12.00 -15.37 5.86
C ARG A 44 -12.27 -16.73 5.22
N GLN A 45 -11.24 -17.32 4.58
CA GLN A 45 -11.32 -18.65 3.97
C GLN A 45 -10.95 -19.77 4.94
N SER A 46 -10.52 -19.44 6.17
CA SER A 46 -10.18 -20.42 7.18
C SER A 46 -11.45 -21.09 7.72
N VAL A 47 -11.29 -22.30 8.26
CA VAL A 47 -12.38 -23.07 8.90
C VAL A 47 -12.66 -22.63 10.34
N GLU A 48 -11.91 -21.68 10.87
CA GLU A 48 -12.05 -21.17 12.23
C GLU A 48 -13.21 -20.17 12.32
N ASP A 49 -13.96 -20.22 13.42
CA ASP A 49 -14.99 -19.23 13.74
C ASP A 49 -14.33 -17.93 14.25
N LEU A 50 -14.01 -17.03 13.32
CA LEU A 50 -13.33 -15.76 13.59
C LEU A 50 -14.31 -14.59 13.58
N ASP A 51 -14.20 -13.70 14.58
CA ASP A 51 -14.84 -12.38 14.57
C ASP A 51 -13.87 -11.36 13.92
N LEU A 52 -13.99 -11.22 12.59
CA LEU A 52 -13.19 -10.32 11.79
C LEU A 52 -13.79 -8.91 11.81
N VAL A 53 -13.08 -7.94 12.34
CA VAL A 53 -13.52 -6.58 12.53
C VAL A 53 -12.62 -5.64 11.74
N TRP A 54 -13.20 -4.70 11.00
CA TRP A 54 -12.48 -3.69 10.26
C TRP A 54 -12.81 -2.29 10.74
N LEU A 55 -11.78 -1.48 11.00
CA LEU A 55 -11.95 -0.08 11.36
C LEU A 55 -12.16 0.76 10.09
N CYS A 56 -13.27 1.51 10.02
CA CYS A 56 -13.64 2.33 8.87
C CYS A 56 -13.77 3.79 9.29
N LYS A 57 -13.16 4.71 8.54
CA LYS A 57 -13.25 6.15 8.82
C LYS A 57 -14.66 6.71 8.60
N ASP A 58 -15.38 6.13 7.64
CA ASP A 58 -16.70 6.57 7.22
C ASP A 58 -17.55 5.42 6.64
N GLU A 59 -18.77 5.74 6.23
CA GLU A 59 -19.71 4.79 5.63
C GLU A 59 -19.25 4.32 4.24
N ALA A 60 -18.53 5.15 3.47
CA ALA A 60 -18.01 4.76 2.16
C ALA A 60 -16.96 3.66 2.32
N ALA A 61 -16.03 3.81 3.26
CA ALA A 61 -15.07 2.78 3.62
C ALA A 61 -15.76 1.49 4.10
N ALA A 62 -16.83 1.59 4.89
CA ALA A 62 -17.58 0.42 5.36
C ALA A 62 -18.25 -0.36 4.22
N LYS A 63 -18.67 0.31 3.15
CA LYS A 63 -19.28 -0.33 1.96
C LYS A 63 -18.29 -1.16 1.13
N THR A 64 -16.99 -0.97 1.31
CA THR A 64 -15.95 -1.76 0.62
C THR A 64 -15.74 -3.14 1.25
N LEU A 65 -16.28 -3.38 2.45
CA LEU A 65 -16.04 -4.61 3.19
C LEU A 65 -16.77 -5.81 2.56
N PRO A 66 -16.09 -6.97 2.49
CA PRO A 66 -16.71 -8.20 2.05
C PRO A 66 -17.61 -8.80 3.14
N GLN A 67 -18.49 -9.70 2.72
CA GLN A 67 -19.30 -10.47 3.66
C GLN A 67 -18.44 -11.20 4.69
N GLY A 68 -18.88 -11.21 5.96
CA GLY A 68 -18.18 -11.85 7.08
C GLY A 68 -17.18 -10.93 7.78
N VAL A 69 -16.97 -9.70 7.30
CA VAL A 69 -16.14 -8.69 7.98
C VAL A 69 -17.04 -7.58 8.52
N ARG A 70 -16.95 -7.32 9.82
CA ARG A 70 -17.79 -6.35 10.51
C ARG A 70 -17.13 -4.97 10.58
N ALA A 71 -17.84 -3.94 10.10
CA ALA A 71 -17.39 -2.55 10.22
C ALA A 71 -17.49 -2.03 11.66
N VAL A 72 -16.48 -1.26 12.08
CA VAL A 72 -16.49 -0.47 13.30
C VAL A 72 -15.91 0.92 12.97
N PRO A 73 -16.54 2.01 13.42
CA PRO A 73 -16.01 3.36 13.18
C PRO A 73 -14.57 3.52 13.67
N ALA A 74 -13.69 4.04 12.82
CA ALA A 74 -12.35 4.45 13.20
C ALA A 74 -12.42 5.71 14.05
N GLY A 75 -11.62 5.76 15.09
CA GLY A 75 -11.64 6.83 16.08
C GLY A 75 -12.67 6.60 17.21
N GLY A 76 -12.54 7.36 18.27
CA GLY A 76 -13.47 7.39 19.38
C GLY A 76 -13.53 6.10 20.23
N ALA A 77 -14.64 5.95 20.96
CA ALA A 77 -14.80 4.89 21.95
C ALA A 77 -15.03 3.49 21.33
N GLU A 78 -15.62 3.42 20.14
CA GLU A 78 -15.92 2.14 19.48
C GLU A 78 -14.66 1.47 18.99
N GLN A 79 -13.75 2.20 18.34
CA GLN A 79 -12.42 1.73 18.01
C GLN A 79 -11.68 1.21 19.25
N LEU A 80 -11.68 1.99 20.35
CA LEU A 80 -11.00 1.60 21.58
C LEU A 80 -11.60 0.31 22.18
N ARG A 81 -12.94 0.14 22.12
CA ARG A 81 -13.60 -1.09 22.57
C ARG A 81 -13.24 -2.29 21.67
N ALA A 82 -13.21 -2.10 20.35
CA ALA A 82 -12.84 -3.14 19.40
C ALA A 82 -11.40 -3.60 19.66
N LEU A 83 -10.45 -2.67 19.70
CA LEU A 83 -9.03 -2.95 19.98
C LEU A 83 -8.83 -3.58 21.37
N ALA A 84 -9.50 -3.06 22.41
CA ALA A 84 -9.39 -3.59 23.77
C ALA A 84 -9.89 -5.03 23.92
N SER A 85 -10.82 -5.46 23.07
CA SER A 85 -11.37 -6.82 23.09
C SER A 85 -10.78 -7.77 22.04
N ALA A 86 -9.96 -7.29 21.15
CA ALA A 86 -9.31 -8.11 20.13
C ALA A 86 -8.23 -9.02 20.71
N LYS A 87 -8.08 -10.23 20.16
CA LYS A 87 -6.89 -11.08 20.39
C LYS A 87 -5.73 -10.59 19.55
N VAL A 88 -5.99 -10.21 18.30
CA VAL A 88 -4.96 -9.74 17.37
C VAL A 88 -5.37 -8.40 16.74
N TRP A 89 -4.42 -7.49 16.61
CA TRP A 89 -4.50 -6.28 15.79
C TRP A 89 -3.63 -6.45 14.55
N VAL A 90 -4.14 -6.06 13.39
CA VAL A 90 -3.37 -6.02 12.13
C VAL A 90 -3.54 -4.64 11.51
N ASP A 91 -2.45 -3.94 11.26
CA ASP A 91 -2.48 -2.59 10.71
C ASP A 91 -1.28 -2.33 9.79
N ASN A 92 -1.42 -1.40 8.86
CA ASN A 92 -0.32 -0.89 8.05
C ASN A 92 0.11 0.54 8.44
N CYS A 93 -0.63 1.20 9.32
CA CYS A 93 -0.32 2.51 9.87
C CYS A 93 -0.18 2.46 11.40
N LEU A 94 0.48 3.48 11.96
CA LEU A 94 0.69 3.56 13.40
C LEU A 94 -0.58 4.05 14.12
N LYS A 95 -0.81 3.57 15.35
CA LYS A 95 -1.98 3.90 16.18
C LYS A 95 -1.59 4.85 17.32
N GLU A 96 -2.00 6.10 17.24
CA GLU A 96 -1.58 7.10 18.22
C GLU A 96 -2.10 6.92 19.65
N ASN A 97 -3.29 6.32 19.83
CA ASN A 97 -4.03 6.33 21.11
C ASN A 97 -4.52 4.95 21.56
N ALA A 98 -3.99 3.86 21.02
CA ALA A 98 -4.35 2.53 21.44
C ALA A 98 -3.40 2.02 22.55
N VAL A 99 -3.94 1.26 23.49
CA VAL A 99 -3.16 0.62 24.57
C VAL A 99 -3.40 -0.88 24.48
N LYS A 100 -2.36 -1.62 24.06
CA LYS A 100 -2.37 -3.06 23.99
C LYS A 100 -2.27 -3.69 25.39
N LYS A 101 -3.03 -4.74 25.63
CA LYS A 101 -2.99 -5.52 26.88
C LYS A 101 -2.06 -6.72 26.77
N LYS A 102 -1.63 -7.20 27.91
CA LYS A 102 -0.99 -8.53 28.01
C LYS A 102 -1.94 -9.60 27.45
N GLY A 103 -1.43 -10.46 26.59
CA GLY A 103 -2.21 -11.51 25.91
C GLY A 103 -2.81 -11.12 24.57
N GLN A 104 -2.74 -9.85 24.16
CA GLN A 104 -3.03 -9.40 22.80
C GLN A 104 -1.75 -9.42 21.96
N ILE A 105 -1.91 -9.61 20.64
CA ILE A 105 -0.83 -9.53 19.64
C ILE A 105 -1.10 -8.35 18.73
N TYR A 106 -0.09 -7.54 18.46
CA TYR A 106 -0.10 -6.49 17.45
C TYR A 106 0.87 -6.83 16.33
N MET A 107 0.32 -7.06 15.13
CA MET A 107 1.06 -7.26 13.89
C MET A 107 0.99 -5.99 13.06
N GLN A 108 2.15 -5.40 12.77
CA GLN A 108 2.29 -4.26 11.88
C GLN A 108 2.82 -4.74 10.53
N THR A 109 2.04 -4.51 9.46
CA THR A 109 2.41 -4.95 8.11
C THR A 109 3.19 -3.90 7.33
N TRP A 110 3.26 -2.66 7.86
CA TRP A 110 3.80 -1.51 7.16
C TRP A 110 3.05 -1.24 5.84
N HIS A 111 3.56 -0.33 5.00
CA HIS A 111 2.85 0.12 3.79
C HIS A 111 3.77 0.24 2.57
N GLY A 112 4.79 -0.60 2.47
CA GLY A 112 5.64 -0.77 1.29
C GLY A 112 7.10 -0.45 1.47
N PHE A 113 7.83 -0.48 0.36
CA PHE A 113 9.27 -0.24 0.29
C PHE A 113 9.57 1.26 0.49
N ALA A 114 10.56 1.60 1.31
CA ALA A 114 10.89 2.97 1.62
C ALA A 114 11.85 3.58 0.60
N LEU A 115 11.40 4.58 -0.13
CA LEU A 115 12.24 5.38 -1.03
C LEU A 115 12.72 6.66 -0.34
N GLU A 116 11.82 7.38 0.32
CA GLU A 116 12.05 8.66 0.97
C GLU A 116 12.31 8.47 2.47
N LYS A 117 13.27 9.27 3.00
CA LYS A 117 13.53 9.32 4.44
C LYS A 117 12.51 10.27 5.09
N ALA A 118 11.97 9.88 6.21
CA ALA A 118 10.99 10.67 6.97
C ALA A 118 11.54 12.01 7.56
N GLN A 119 12.68 12.49 7.06
CA GLN A 119 13.38 13.68 7.52
C GLN A 119 13.19 14.85 6.55
N GLY A 120 12.10 15.55 6.59
CA GLY A 120 11.99 16.75 5.73
C GLY A 120 10.85 17.67 6.13
N ASP A 121 9.68 17.12 6.34
CA ASP A 121 8.49 17.88 6.68
C ASP A 121 8.28 17.91 8.20
N PRO A 122 8.22 19.11 8.83
CA PRO A 122 7.84 19.23 10.25
C PRO A 122 6.47 18.64 10.56
N ALA A 123 5.55 18.52 9.57
CA ALA A 123 4.25 17.89 9.71
C ALA A 123 4.37 16.36 9.72
N GLU A 124 5.22 15.77 8.88
CA GLU A 124 5.51 14.33 8.85
C GLU A 124 6.24 13.88 10.12
N LYS A 125 7.16 14.71 10.67
CA LYS A 125 7.80 14.46 11.97
C LYS A 125 6.81 14.37 13.13
N ARG A 126 5.62 14.95 13.01
CA ARG A 126 4.59 14.91 14.06
C ARG A 126 3.73 13.66 14.03
N SER A 127 3.61 13.00 12.87
CA SER A 127 2.73 11.84 12.68
C SER A 127 3.45 10.55 12.33
N GLY A 128 4.73 10.60 11.97
CA GLY A 128 5.52 9.45 11.55
C GLY A 128 6.05 8.57 12.70
N ALA A 129 6.68 7.47 12.34
CA ALA A 129 7.27 6.50 13.27
C ALA A 129 8.33 7.11 14.20
N GLU A 130 9.01 8.16 13.77
CA GLU A 130 10.00 8.91 14.57
C GLU A 130 9.37 9.85 15.61
N SER A 131 8.06 10.11 15.52
CA SER A 131 7.33 10.88 16.54
C SER A 131 7.26 10.12 17.86
N GLU A 132 7.09 10.82 18.98
CA GLU A 132 6.90 10.19 20.27
C GLU A 132 5.64 9.29 20.32
N ALA A 133 4.63 9.59 19.50
CA ALA A 133 3.45 8.75 19.34
C ALA A 133 3.78 7.48 18.53
N GLY A 134 4.50 7.63 17.43
CA GLY A 134 4.96 6.50 16.59
C GLY A 134 5.88 5.55 17.35
N LYS A 135 6.85 6.08 18.11
CA LYS A 135 7.73 5.26 18.97
C LYS A 135 6.96 4.47 20.01
N ARG A 136 5.94 5.11 20.64
CA ARG A 136 5.08 4.41 21.62
C ARG A 136 4.24 3.31 20.96
N ASP A 137 3.75 3.53 19.75
CA ASP A 137 2.98 2.52 19.02
C ASP A 137 3.88 1.34 18.62
N LEU A 138 5.03 1.62 18.04
CA LEU A 138 6.02 0.59 17.69
C LEU A 138 6.47 -0.22 18.92
N ALA A 139 6.60 0.40 20.07
CA ALA A 139 6.93 -0.31 21.31
C ALA A 139 5.84 -1.30 21.77
N GLN A 140 4.60 -1.17 21.28
CA GLN A 140 3.51 -2.12 21.52
C GLN A 140 3.42 -3.21 20.43
N CYS A 141 4.07 -3.03 19.29
CA CYS A 141 4.07 -3.98 18.19
C CYS A 141 4.85 -5.24 18.60
N ASP A 142 4.27 -6.42 18.43
CA ASP A 142 4.91 -7.69 18.69
C ASP A 142 5.62 -8.24 17.44
N VAL A 143 5.02 -8.01 16.27
CA VAL A 143 5.49 -8.55 14.99
C VAL A 143 5.43 -7.46 13.93
N LEU A 144 6.56 -7.19 13.32
CA LEU A 144 6.69 -6.28 12.17
C LEU A 144 7.02 -7.11 10.92
N ILE A 145 6.23 -6.94 9.86
CA ILE A 145 6.40 -7.65 8.60
C ILE A 145 7.40 -6.91 7.72
N SER A 146 8.29 -7.65 7.08
CA SER A 146 9.27 -7.11 6.14
C SER A 146 9.28 -7.89 4.84
N GLY A 147 9.33 -7.16 3.72
CA GLY A 147 9.46 -7.71 2.36
C GLY A 147 10.90 -7.74 1.84
N SER A 148 11.88 -7.24 2.62
CA SER A 148 13.28 -7.22 2.17
C SER A 148 14.27 -7.06 3.33
N GLY A 149 15.53 -7.45 3.07
CA GLY A 149 16.63 -7.20 4.02
C GLY A 149 16.89 -5.71 4.24
N PHE A 150 16.73 -4.88 3.19
CA PHE A 150 16.82 -3.43 3.31
C PHE A 150 15.78 -2.89 4.31
N MET A 151 14.50 -3.27 4.18
CA MET A 151 13.45 -2.83 5.11
C MET A 151 13.70 -3.34 6.53
N THR A 152 14.20 -4.56 6.68
CA THR A 152 14.58 -5.12 7.98
C THR A 152 15.66 -4.29 8.68
N LYS A 153 16.71 -3.89 7.96
CA LYS A 153 17.76 -3.00 8.46
C LYS A 153 17.18 -1.63 8.85
N LEU A 154 16.32 -1.06 7.98
CA LEU A 154 15.66 0.22 8.25
C LEU A 154 14.84 0.17 9.55
N TYR A 155 14.07 -0.86 9.77
CA TYR A 155 13.29 -1.02 11.00
C TYR A 155 14.18 -1.12 12.25
N ARG A 156 15.34 -1.78 12.16
CA ARG A 156 16.31 -1.87 13.26
C ARG A 156 17.04 -0.57 13.50
N ASP A 157 17.65 -0.02 12.44
CA ASP A 157 18.66 1.02 12.55
C ASP A 157 18.05 2.43 12.62
N VAL A 158 16.94 2.65 11.88
CA VAL A 158 16.29 3.96 11.80
C VAL A 158 15.12 4.08 12.77
N LEU A 159 14.22 3.08 12.80
CA LEU A 159 13.07 3.11 13.70
C LEU A 159 13.39 2.58 15.10
N GLY A 160 14.54 1.95 15.31
CA GLY A 160 14.96 1.40 16.59
C GLY A 160 14.08 0.26 17.10
N TYR A 161 13.36 -0.44 16.20
CA TYR A 161 12.44 -1.50 16.57
C TYR A 161 13.18 -2.72 17.12
N GLN A 162 12.82 -3.15 18.34
CA GLN A 162 13.48 -4.25 19.06
C GLN A 162 12.66 -5.55 19.08
N GLY A 163 11.42 -5.51 18.59
CA GLY A 163 10.54 -6.68 18.57
C GLY A 163 10.89 -7.68 17.46
N THR A 164 9.98 -8.61 17.19
CA THR A 164 10.16 -9.62 16.13
C THR A 164 9.94 -9.01 14.75
N ILE A 165 10.90 -9.14 13.84
CA ILE A 165 10.74 -8.84 12.42
C ILE A 165 10.67 -10.17 11.67
N LEU A 166 9.66 -10.30 10.79
CA LEU A 166 9.46 -11.47 9.95
C LEU A 166 9.66 -11.10 8.48
N ASN A 167 10.67 -11.68 7.88
CA ASN A 167 10.95 -11.57 6.46
C ASN A 167 10.05 -12.56 5.70
N THR A 168 8.78 -12.21 5.56
CA THR A 168 7.76 -13.08 4.95
C THR A 168 7.38 -12.69 3.53
N GLY A 169 7.92 -11.59 3.04
CA GLY A 169 7.33 -10.85 1.92
C GLY A 169 6.26 -9.88 2.41
N THR A 170 5.73 -9.09 1.51
CA THR A 170 4.71 -8.07 1.77
C THR A 170 3.33 -8.61 1.40
N PRO A 171 2.39 -8.82 2.32
CA PRO A 171 1.13 -9.50 2.05
C PRO A 171 0.31 -8.93 0.87
N ARG A 172 0.30 -7.60 0.69
CA ARG A 172 -0.40 -6.97 -0.43
C ARG A 172 0.14 -7.37 -1.80
N ASN A 173 1.41 -7.78 -1.87
CA ASN A 173 2.09 -8.14 -3.11
C ASN A 173 1.78 -9.58 -3.56
N ASP A 174 1.16 -10.40 -2.70
CA ASP A 174 0.78 -11.77 -3.06
C ASP A 174 -0.14 -11.81 -4.29
N VAL A 175 -0.93 -10.76 -4.54
CA VAL A 175 -1.80 -10.64 -5.72
C VAL A 175 -1.02 -10.74 -7.04
N PHE A 176 0.25 -10.35 -7.07
CA PHE A 176 1.10 -10.39 -8.26
C PHE A 176 1.60 -11.80 -8.62
N TYR A 177 1.37 -12.77 -7.74
CA TYR A 177 1.75 -14.19 -7.93
C TYR A 177 0.51 -15.07 -8.20
N GLY A 178 -0.68 -14.47 -8.23
CA GLY A 178 -1.96 -15.15 -8.44
C GLY A 178 -2.47 -15.09 -9.89
N ASP A 179 -3.77 -15.23 -10.05
CA ASP A 179 -4.46 -15.12 -11.35
C ASP A 179 -4.70 -13.64 -11.71
N HIS A 180 -3.79 -13.08 -12.48
CA HIS A 180 -3.88 -11.70 -12.97
C HIS A 180 -5.09 -11.50 -13.89
N SER A 181 -5.54 -12.52 -14.63
CA SER A 181 -6.64 -12.40 -15.59
C SER A 181 -7.96 -12.10 -14.89
N ALA A 182 -8.22 -12.72 -13.75
CA ALA A 182 -9.41 -12.45 -12.95
C ALA A 182 -9.42 -11.02 -12.40
N VAL A 183 -8.26 -10.52 -11.95
CA VAL A 183 -8.13 -9.14 -11.46
C VAL A 183 -8.30 -8.15 -12.61
N HIS A 184 -7.68 -8.43 -13.76
CA HIS A 184 -7.80 -7.62 -14.97
C HIS A 184 -9.25 -7.50 -15.44
N ALA A 185 -9.98 -8.63 -15.56
CA ALA A 185 -11.40 -8.64 -15.92
C ALA A 185 -12.26 -7.83 -14.93
N LYS A 186 -11.95 -7.92 -13.62
CA LYS A 186 -12.61 -7.13 -12.58
C LYS A 186 -12.40 -5.64 -12.79
N ILE A 187 -11.19 -5.20 -13.10
CA ILE A 187 -10.85 -3.79 -13.35
C ILE A 187 -11.52 -3.30 -14.64
N CYS A 188 -11.41 -4.05 -15.74
CA CYS A 188 -12.11 -3.71 -16.99
C CYS A 188 -13.61 -3.53 -16.77
N LYS A 189 -14.25 -4.45 -16.05
CA LYS A 189 -15.66 -4.36 -15.69
C LYS A 189 -15.98 -3.12 -14.84
N ALA A 190 -15.14 -2.80 -13.86
CA ALA A 190 -15.34 -1.64 -12.98
C ALA A 190 -15.35 -0.31 -13.74
N PHE A 191 -14.57 -0.22 -14.82
CA PHE A 191 -14.47 0.98 -15.66
C PHE A 191 -15.25 0.89 -16.98
N GLY A 192 -16.04 -0.19 -17.19
CA GLY A 192 -16.83 -0.36 -18.41
C GLY A 192 -16.00 -0.61 -19.66
N LEU A 193 -14.80 -1.16 -19.52
CA LEU A 193 -13.86 -1.47 -20.59
C LEU A 193 -14.02 -2.91 -21.09
N PRO A 194 -13.71 -3.20 -22.38
CA PRO A 194 -13.59 -4.56 -22.87
C PRO A 194 -12.51 -5.37 -22.12
N GLU A 195 -12.73 -6.67 -21.94
CA GLU A 195 -11.80 -7.54 -21.18
C GLU A 195 -10.43 -7.73 -21.85
N ASP A 196 -10.35 -7.52 -23.17
CA ASP A 196 -9.10 -7.59 -23.94
C ASP A 196 -8.33 -6.26 -24.00
N ARG A 197 -8.85 -5.22 -23.32
CA ARG A 197 -8.22 -3.89 -23.27
C ARG A 197 -6.91 -3.95 -22.49
N LYS A 198 -5.83 -3.44 -23.09
CA LYS A 198 -4.57 -3.23 -22.40
C LYS A 198 -4.59 -1.95 -21.55
N LEU A 199 -3.95 -1.99 -20.39
CA LEU A 199 -4.04 -0.91 -19.41
C LEU A 199 -2.67 -0.30 -19.12
N ALA A 200 -2.53 1.02 -19.35
CA ALA A 200 -1.42 1.83 -18.88
C ALA A 200 -1.86 2.58 -17.62
N LEU A 201 -1.29 2.25 -16.47
CA LEU A 201 -1.62 2.92 -15.22
C LEU A 201 -0.66 4.08 -14.98
N TYR A 202 -1.19 5.29 -14.81
CA TYR A 202 -0.45 6.44 -14.29
C TYR A 202 -0.79 6.65 -12.82
N ALA A 203 0.19 6.40 -11.93
CA ALA A 203 0.02 6.48 -10.49
C ALA A 203 1.17 7.26 -9.83
N PRO A 204 1.15 8.60 -9.91
CA PRO A 204 2.19 9.45 -9.34
C PRO A 204 2.06 9.57 -7.81
N ALA A 205 3.16 9.90 -7.14
CA ALA A 205 3.18 10.22 -5.72
C ALA A 205 2.51 11.57 -5.42
N SER A 206 1.99 11.73 -4.20
CA SER A 206 1.50 13.01 -3.69
C SER A 206 2.57 14.10 -3.73
N ARG A 207 2.15 15.31 -4.03
CA ARG A 207 2.98 16.53 -3.99
C ARG A 207 2.60 17.48 -2.87
N GLY A 208 1.54 17.16 -2.10
CA GLY A 208 0.94 18.11 -1.20
C GLY A 208 0.45 19.36 -1.95
N ASP A 209 0.69 20.55 -1.42
CA ASP A 209 0.23 21.82 -2.00
C ASP A 209 1.01 22.26 -3.26
N ARG A 210 1.86 21.42 -3.83
CA ARG A 210 2.68 21.75 -5.01
C ARG A 210 1.94 21.43 -6.30
N GLY A 211 1.24 22.37 -6.83
CA GLY A 211 0.61 22.55 -8.13
C GLY A 211 0.46 21.36 -9.10
N ALA A 212 -0.59 21.46 -9.92
CA ALA A 212 -0.98 20.46 -10.93
C ALA A 212 0.04 20.21 -12.06
N ASP A 213 1.02 21.11 -12.24
CA ASP A 213 1.99 21.03 -13.35
C ASP A 213 2.87 19.78 -13.33
N ALA A 214 3.10 19.20 -12.14
CA ALA A 214 3.86 17.97 -12.00
C ALA A 214 3.16 16.73 -12.59
N PHE A 215 1.86 16.81 -12.87
CA PHE A 215 1.03 15.69 -13.31
C PHE A 215 0.61 15.75 -14.80
N ARG A 216 1.23 16.64 -15.60
CA ARG A 216 0.89 16.85 -17.02
C ARG A 216 1.39 15.74 -17.95
N LEU A 217 0.86 14.53 -17.77
CA LEU A 217 1.11 13.40 -18.67
C LEU A 217 0.25 13.53 -19.95
N ASP A 218 0.86 13.37 -21.13
CA ASP A 218 0.12 13.15 -22.38
C ASP A 218 -0.34 11.69 -22.46
N ALA A 219 -1.50 11.42 -21.88
CA ALA A 219 -2.06 10.07 -21.80
C ALA A 219 -2.47 9.51 -23.16
N ASP A 220 -2.84 10.36 -24.13
CA ASP A 220 -3.15 9.92 -25.48
C ASP A 220 -1.91 9.49 -26.25
N MET A 221 -0.81 10.24 -26.12
CA MET A 221 0.50 9.83 -26.64
C MET A 221 0.94 8.49 -26.04
N VAL A 222 0.79 8.28 -24.72
CA VAL A 222 1.11 7.00 -24.08
C VAL A 222 0.34 5.86 -24.71
N CYS A 223 -1.00 5.98 -24.85
CA CYS A 223 -1.82 4.95 -25.47
C CYS A 223 -1.39 4.65 -26.91
N ARG A 224 -1.13 5.68 -27.74
CA ARG A 224 -0.67 5.50 -29.12
C ARG A 224 0.66 4.76 -29.18
N LYS A 225 1.65 5.14 -28.35
CA LYS A 225 2.95 4.46 -28.32
C LYS A 225 2.87 3.03 -27.84
N CYS A 226 2.01 2.76 -26.87
CA CYS A 226 1.75 1.39 -26.42
C CYS A 226 1.10 0.54 -27.54
N GLU A 227 0.16 1.09 -28.28
CA GLU A 227 -0.46 0.42 -29.44
C GLU A 227 0.57 0.10 -30.55
N GLU A 228 1.50 1.04 -30.83
CA GLU A 228 2.58 0.84 -31.79
C GLU A 228 3.53 -0.28 -31.37
N ASN A 229 3.90 -0.36 -30.09
CA ASN A 229 4.96 -1.25 -29.62
C ASN A 229 4.48 -2.61 -29.09
N PHE A 230 3.27 -2.66 -28.49
CA PHE A 230 2.79 -3.85 -27.79
C PHE A 230 1.54 -4.49 -28.42
N LYS A 231 1.01 -3.90 -29.49
CA LYS A 231 -0.27 -4.29 -30.13
C LYS A 231 -1.48 -4.22 -29.17
N GLY A 232 -2.67 -4.37 -29.73
CA GLY A 232 -3.92 -4.28 -28.98
C GLY A 232 -4.37 -2.82 -28.77
N SER A 233 -5.55 -2.65 -28.21
CA SER A 233 -6.12 -1.35 -27.88
C SER A 233 -5.79 -1.01 -26.43
N TRP A 234 -5.34 0.22 -26.18
CA TRP A 234 -4.88 0.65 -24.86
C TRP A 234 -5.77 1.71 -24.24
N THR A 235 -5.90 1.66 -22.93
CA THR A 235 -6.55 2.68 -22.09
C THR A 235 -5.58 3.13 -21.00
N ALA A 236 -5.44 4.43 -20.82
CA ALA A 236 -4.73 5.02 -19.71
C ALA A 236 -5.67 5.13 -18.49
N LEU A 237 -5.36 4.45 -17.42
CA LEU A 237 -5.99 4.62 -16.13
C LEU A 237 -5.19 5.67 -15.33
N ILE A 238 -5.82 6.79 -15.01
CA ILE A 238 -5.19 7.88 -14.27
C ILE A 238 -5.60 7.77 -12.80
N CYS A 239 -4.66 7.43 -11.94
CA CYS A 239 -4.88 7.29 -10.50
C CYS A 239 -4.09 8.37 -9.75
N LEU A 240 -4.68 9.54 -9.60
CA LEU A 240 -4.06 10.67 -8.89
C LEU A 240 -4.23 10.52 -7.37
N PRO A 241 -3.26 10.98 -6.59
CA PRO A 241 -3.41 11.06 -5.15
C PRO A 241 -4.52 12.07 -4.77
N ALA A 242 -5.18 11.84 -3.64
CA ALA A 242 -6.37 12.59 -3.22
C ALA A 242 -6.15 14.11 -3.11
N ASP A 243 -4.94 14.55 -2.78
CA ASP A 243 -4.54 15.96 -2.71
C ASP A 243 -4.33 16.60 -4.10
N ALA A 244 -4.19 15.79 -5.16
CA ALA A 244 -3.97 16.27 -6.53
C ALA A 244 -5.23 16.26 -7.40
N ALA A 245 -6.31 15.58 -7.03
CA ALA A 245 -7.48 15.39 -7.87
C ALA A 245 -8.13 16.73 -8.29
N ALA A 246 -8.39 17.64 -7.35
CA ALA A 246 -9.01 18.94 -7.66
C ALA A 246 -8.08 19.89 -8.44
N PRO A 247 -6.78 20.04 -8.11
CA PRO A 247 -5.85 20.82 -8.93
C PRO A 247 -5.65 20.31 -10.35
N CYS A 248 -5.87 19.01 -10.58
CA CYS A 248 -5.70 18.38 -11.88
C CYS A 248 -6.99 18.32 -12.72
N ASP A 249 -8.08 18.88 -12.24
CA ASP A 249 -9.31 18.96 -13.01
C ASP A 249 -9.07 19.74 -14.31
N GLY A 250 -9.41 19.10 -15.45
CA GLY A 250 -9.16 19.63 -16.79
C GLY A 250 -7.74 19.44 -17.37
N LEU A 251 -6.81 18.81 -16.63
CA LEU A 251 -5.48 18.46 -17.19
C LEU A 251 -5.57 17.33 -18.23
N PHE A 252 -6.54 16.44 -18.08
CA PHE A 252 -6.71 15.29 -18.95
C PHE A 252 -7.96 15.45 -19.82
N ALA A 253 -7.84 15.11 -21.09
CA ALA A 253 -8.99 15.04 -22.01
C ALA A 253 -9.72 13.71 -21.76
N TRP A 254 -10.51 13.65 -20.69
CA TRP A 254 -11.23 12.44 -20.28
C TRP A 254 -12.06 11.86 -21.44
N ASN A 255 -11.83 10.58 -21.68
CA ASN A 255 -12.55 9.80 -22.69
C ASN A 255 -12.79 8.40 -22.12
N ALA A 256 -14.05 8.01 -21.97
CA ALA A 256 -14.46 6.79 -21.28
C ALA A 256 -13.82 5.50 -21.80
N GLU A 257 -13.30 5.50 -23.02
CA GLU A 257 -12.65 4.32 -23.61
C GLU A 257 -11.12 4.40 -23.58
N ARG A 258 -10.53 5.61 -23.55
CA ARG A 258 -9.11 5.80 -23.78
C ARG A 258 -8.37 6.43 -22.59
N ILE A 259 -8.98 7.35 -21.87
CA ILE A 259 -8.39 8.03 -20.73
C ILE A 259 -9.43 8.06 -19.60
N VAL A 260 -9.24 7.25 -18.58
CA VAL A 260 -10.21 6.99 -17.52
C VAL A 260 -9.65 7.40 -16.17
N ASP A 261 -10.45 8.10 -15.37
CA ASP A 261 -10.13 8.41 -13.99
C ASP A 261 -10.31 7.17 -13.09
N ALA A 262 -9.22 6.70 -12.52
CA ALA A 262 -9.18 5.59 -11.59
C ALA A 262 -8.88 6.03 -10.15
N SER A 263 -8.83 7.34 -9.86
CA SER A 263 -8.42 7.88 -8.56
C SER A 263 -9.34 7.45 -7.41
N ALA A 264 -10.63 7.19 -7.70
CA ALA A 264 -11.60 6.74 -6.71
C ALA A 264 -11.62 5.20 -6.51
N TYR A 265 -10.80 4.43 -7.25
CA TYR A 265 -10.75 2.98 -7.08
C TYR A 265 -10.10 2.61 -5.74
N PRO A 266 -10.72 1.75 -4.90
CA PRO A 266 -10.34 1.62 -3.50
C PRO A 266 -9.06 0.80 -3.27
N ASP A 267 -8.58 0.03 -4.25
CA ASP A 267 -7.45 -0.89 -4.08
C ASP A 267 -6.37 -0.70 -5.15
N MET A 268 -5.28 -0.04 -4.76
CA MET A 268 -4.14 0.21 -5.64
C MET A 268 -3.49 -1.10 -6.14
N GLN A 269 -3.43 -2.15 -5.31
CA GLN A 269 -2.79 -3.40 -5.71
C GLN A 269 -3.56 -4.12 -6.82
N GLU A 270 -4.90 -3.98 -6.85
CA GLU A 270 -5.71 -4.50 -7.95
C GLU A 270 -5.47 -3.70 -9.25
N LEU A 271 -5.35 -2.36 -9.16
CA LEU A 271 -4.98 -1.54 -10.33
C LEU A 271 -3.60 -1.91 -10.87
N LEU A 272 -2.61 -2.03 -9.98
CA LEU A 272 -1.26 -2.45 -10.35
C LEU A 272 -1.25 -3.85 -10.98
N CYS A 273 -1.95 -4.81 -10.38
CA CYS A 273 -2.03 -6.18 -10.91
C CYS A 273 -2.64 -6.24 -12.31
N ALA A 274 -3.69 -5.44 -12.56
CA ALA A 274 -4.39 -5.39 -13.84
C ALA A 274 -3.61 -4.66 -14.94
N ALA A 275 -2.73 -3.71 -14.59
CA ALA A 275 -2.01 -2.90 -15.56
C ALA A 275 -0.99 -3.74 -16.38
N ASP A 276 -0.76 -3.32 -17.63
CA ASP A 276 0.26 -3.87 -18.52
C ASP A 276 1.51 -2.97 -18.61
N LEU A 277 1.37 -1.71 -18.18
CA LEU A 277 2.45 -0.72 -18.05
C LEU A 277 2.16 0.15 -16.84
N LEU A 278 3.17 0.42 -16.02
CA LEU A 278 3.10 1.45 -14.98
C LEU A 278 3.92 2.67 -15.37
N ILE A 279 3.30 3.83 -15.30
CA ILE A 279 3.96 5.13 -15.31
C ILE A 279 3.79 5.71 -13.91
N SER A 280 4.91 6.01 -13.25
CA SER A 280 4.93 6.58 -11.90
C SER A 280 6.07 7.60 -11.80
N ASP A 281 6.48 7.96 -10.59
CA ASP A 281 7.55 8.96 -10.39
C ASP A 281 8.41 8.65 -9.15
N TYR A 282 7.93 9.01 -7.96
CA TYR A 282 8.59 8.77 -6.66
C TYR A 282 7.79 7.82 -5.78
N SER A 283 6.68 7.30 -6.30
CA SER A 283 5.80 6.40 -5.53
C SER A 283 6.45 5.05 -5.28
N PRO A 284 6.44 4.53 -4.05
CA PRO A 284 6.89 3.16 -3.75
C PRO A 284 6.14 2.07 -4.53
N SER A 285 4.98 2.35 -5.09
CA SER A 285 4.19 1.41 -5.91
C SER A 285 4.95 0.86 -7.11
N MET A 286 5.97 1.58 -7.61
CA MET A 286 6.81 1.08 -8.70
C MET A 286 7.61 -0.17 -8.33
N PHE A 287 8.03 -0.29 -7.06
CA PHE A 287 8.74 -1.48 -6.58
C PHE A 287 7.80 -2.67 -6.43
N ASP A 288 6.57 -2.42 -5.99
CA ASP A 288 5.53 -3.45 -5.92
C ASP A 288 5.18 -3.95 -7.33
N TYR A 289 4.87 -3.03 -8.26
CA TYR A 289 4.50 -3.38 -9.63
C TYR A 289 5.60 -4.12 -10.39
N ALA A 290 6.87 -3.76 -10.17
CA ALA A 290 8.00 -4.41 -10.82
C ALA A 290 8.11 -5.91 -10.51
N LEU A 291 7.49 -6.40 -9.42
CA LEU A 291 7.36 -7.82 -9.11
C LEU A 291 6.53 -8.60 -10.16
N THR A 292 5.67 -7.91 -10.90
CA THR A 292 4.90 -8.51 -12.00
C THR A 292 5.76 -8.89 -13.21
N GLY A 293 6.98 -8.38 -13.29
CA GLY A 293 7.82 -8.49 -14.48
C GLY A 293 7.37 -7.65 -15.67
N LYS A 294 6.40 -6.74 -15.48
CA LYS A 294 5.88 -5.84 -16.53
C LYS A 294 6.59 -4.48 -16.50
N PRO A 295 6.59 -3.70 -17.61
CA PRO A 295 7.33 -2.45 -17.73
C PRO A 295 6.93 -1.37 -16.73
N VAL A 296 7.94 -0.71 -16.13
CA VAL A 296 7.80 0.49 -15.30
C VAL A 296 8.56 1.64 -15.95
N VAL A 297 7.94 2.80 -16.05
CA VAL A 297 8.58 4.06 -16.48
C VAL A 297 8.34 5.11 -15.42
N ARG A 298 9.39 5.86 -15.09
CA ARG A 298 9.28 7.03 -14.22
C ARG A 298 9.06 8.28 -15.06
N PHE A 299 7.99 8.99 -14.77
CA PHE A 299 7.68 10.29 -15.37
C PHE A 299 7.71 11.36 -14.29
N ALA A 300 8.77 12.16 -14.27
CA ALA A 300 9.09 13.08 -13.17
C ALA A 300 9.55 14.44 -13.70
N THR A 301 8.59 15.28 -14.08
CA THR A 301 8.83 16.61 -14.65
C THR A 301 9.39 17.62 -13.64
N ASP A 302 9.26 17.34 -12.36
CA ASP A 302 9.63 18.20 -11.23
C ASP A 302 10.80 17.68 -10.39
N LEU A 303 11.67 16.80 -10.94
CA LEU A 303 12.70 16.08 -10.20
C LEU A 303 13.56 16.98 -9.31
N GLU A 304 14.04 18.10 -9.84
CA GLU A 304 14.89 19.02 -9.08
C GLU A 304 14.12 19.75 -7.96
N ALA A 305 12.85 20.06 -8.21
CA ALA A 305 11.97 20.67 -7.19
C ALA A 305 11.60 19.65 -6.10
N TYR A 306 11.38 18.39 -6.50
CA TYR A 306 11.04 17.31 -5.57
C TYR A 306 12.20 16.97 -4.63
N ARG A 307 13.44 17.01 -5.13
CA ARG A 307 14.66 16.78 -4.33
C ARG A 307 14.89 17.86 -3.25
N LYS A 308 14.40 19.08 -3.46
CA LYS A 308 14.62 20.17 -2.49
C LYS A 308 13.92 19.90 -1.16
N GLY A 309 14.71 19.79 -0.09
CA GLY A 309 14.21 19.59 1.27
C GLY A 309 13.80 18.17 1.60
N ARG A 310 14.00 17.21 0.69
CA ARG A 310 13.74 15.79 0.89
C ARG A 310 15.03 14.98 0.92
N GLN A 311 15.04 13.91 1.63
CA GLN A 311 16.15 12.95 1.67
C GLN A 311 15.67 11.59 1.22
N PHE A 312 16.51 10.88 0.49
CA PHE A 312 16.19 9.58 -0.07
C PHE A 312 17.16 8.51 0.42
N TYR A 313 16.71 7.27 0.47
CA TYR A 313 17.58 6.12 0.74
C TYR A 313 18.39 5.73 -0.50
N PHE A 314 17.88 6.05 -1.70
CA PHE A 314 18.51 5.76 -2.98
C PHE A 314 18.68 7.04 -3.80
N GLN A 315 19.69 7.08 -4.66
CA GLN A 315 19.82 8.13 -5.66
C GLN A 315 18.69 7.97 -6.69
N LEU A 316 17.86 9.00 -6.86
CA LEU A 316 16.67 8.91 -7.72
C LEU A 316 17.01 8.66 -9.20
N ASP A 317 18.17 9.09 -9.68
CA ASP A 317 18.65 8.85 -11.04
C ASP A 317 19.28 7.46 -11.24
N GLN A 318 19.53 6.72 -10.17
CA GLN A 318 20.09 5.35 -10.18
C GLN A 318 19.06 4.26 -9.90
N LEU A 319 17.78 4.62 -9.78
CA LEU A 319 16.72 3.62 -9.63
C LEU A 319 16.62 2.75 -10.89
N PRO A 320 16.26 1.46 -10.76
CA PRO A 320 16.31 0.49 -11.86
C PRO A 320 15.19 0.64 -12.90
N PHE A 321 14.63 1.83 -13.03
CA PHE A 321 13.52 2.14 -13.92
C PHE A 321 13.86 3.33 -14.82
N PRO A 322 13.55 3.28 -16.14
CA PRO A 322 13.75 4.42 -17.05
C PRO A 322 13.09 5.69 -16.52
N LEU A 323 13.74 6.83 -16.69
CA LEU A 323 13.27 8.13 -16.25
C LEU A 323 13.02 9.05 -17.45
N ALA A 324 11.89 9.73 -17.45
CA ALA A 324 11.54 10.80 -18.37
C ALA A 324 11.14 12.06 -17.59
N GLY A 325 11.73 13.21 -17.93
CA GLY A 325 11.44 14.51 -17.35
C GLY A 325 10.47 15.36 -18.16
N SER A 326 10.06 14.89 -19.34
CA SER A 326 9.06 15.54 -20.21
C SER A 326 8.27 14.52 -21.01
N ASN A 327 7.18 14.95 -21.67
CA ASN A 327 6.40 14.06 -22.54
C ASN A 327 7.22 13.62 -23.77
N GLU A 328 8.08 14.45 -24.31
CA GLU A 328 9.00 14.11 -25.42
C GLU A 328 9.98 13.01 -24.99
N GLU A 329 10.57 13.12 -23.81
CA GLU A 329 11.44 12.08 -23.25
C GLU A 329 10.68 10.80 -22.96
N LEU A 330 9.43 10.90 -22.46
CA LEU A 330 8.56 9.75 -22.25
C LEU A 330 8.23 9.04 -23.55
N GLU A 331 7.94 9.78 -24.61
CA GLU A 331 7.70 9.22 -25.96
C GLU A 331 8.94 8.46 -26.45
N ALA A 332 10.14 9.00 -26.26
CA ALA A 332 11.39 8.33 -26.62
C ALA A 332 11.60 7.05 -25.80
N VAL A 333 11.40 7.10 -24.47
CA VAL A 333 11.49 5.93 -23.59
C VAL A 333 10.50 4.85 -24.02
N LEU A 334 9.25 5.21 -24.29
CA LEU A 334 8.22 4.24 -24.72
C LEU A 334 8.54 3.62 -26.08
N THR A 335 9.19 4.37 -26.97
CA THR A 335 9.61 3.85 -28.29
C THR A 335 10.64 2.74 -28.17
N ASP A 336 11.59 2.84 -27.22
CA ASP A 336 12.67 1.89 -27.00
C ASP A 336 12.55 1.12 -25.67
N ILE A 337 11.34 0.94 -25.16
CA ILE A 337 11.11 0.40 -23.81
C ILE A 337 11.61 -1.04 -23.61
N GLN A 338 11.60 -1.89 -24.66
CA GLN A 338 11.96 -3.30 -24.54
C GLN A 338 13.42 -3.51 -24.09
N PRO A 339 14.45 -2.91 -24.70
CA PRO A 339 15.82 -3.00 -24.21
C PRO A 339 16.01 -2.42 -22.80
N LEU A 340 15.32 -1.34 -22.49
CA LEU A 340 15.43 -0.68 -21.19
C LEU A 340 14.83 -1.52 -20.06
N TRP A 341 13.72 -2.21 -20.35
CA TRP A 341 13.01 -3.05 -19.40
C TRP A 341 13.68 -4.41 -19.18
N THR A 342 14.23 -5.03 -20.23
CA THR A 342 14.91 -6.34 -20.14
C THR A 342 16.30 -6.28 -19.53
N SER A 343 16.75 -5.09 -19.08
CA SER A 343 18.02 -4.93 -18.39
C SER A 343 18.05 -5.72 -17.07
N SER A 344 19.24 -6.15 -16.63
CA SER A 344 19.41 -6.82 -15.34
C SER A 344 19.18 -5.90 -14.12
N ALA A 345 18.97 -4.61 -14.36
CA ALA A 345 18.94 -3.59 -13.30
C ALA A 345 17.94 -3.88 -12.18
N TRP A 346 16.72 -4.34 -12.52
CA TRP A 346 15.73 -4.72 -11.51
C TRP A 346 16.15 -5.97 -10.73
N ALA A 347 16.66 -6.98 -11.42
CA ALA A 347 17.15 -8.22 -10.80
C ALA A 347 18.34 -7.95 -9.86
N ASP A 348 19.25 -7.07 -10.28
CA ASP A 348 20.38 -6.64 -9.45
C ASP A 348 19.90 -5.86 -8.23
N PHE A 349 18.95 -4.92 -8.41
CA PHE A 349 18.36 -4.15 -7.33
C PHE A 349 17.65 -5.04 -6.29
N THR A 350 16.85 -6.03 -6.72
CA THR A 350 16.16 -6.96 -5.81
C THR A 350 17.13 -7.82 -5.02
N ARG A 351 18.20 -8.29 -5.65
CA ARG A 351 19.25 -9.08 -5.01
C ARG A 351 20.01 -8.26 -3.97
N GLU A 352 20.43 -7.04 -4.31
CA GLU A 352 21.18 -6.13 -3.43
C GLU A 352 20.37 -5.70 -2.21
N ASN A 353 19.06 -5.55 -2.36
CA ASN A 353 18.16 -5.16 -1.29
C ASN A 353 17.48 -6.37 -0.60
N GLU A 354 17.87 -7.59 -0.98
CA GLU A 354 17.43 -8.84 -0.36
C GLU A 354 15.89 -8.96 -0.33
N PHE A 355 15.23 -8.74 -1.49
CA PHE A 355 13.77 -8.92 -1.58
C PHE A 355 13.39 -10.38 -1.33
N CYS A 356 12.31 -10.62 -0.59
CA CYS A 356 11.85 -11.95 -0.20
C CYS A 356 10.38 -12.22 -0.58
N GLU A 357 9.93 -11.63 -1.67
CA GLU A 357 8.57 -11.76 -2.21
C GLU A 357 8.41 -13.10 -2.95
N ASP A 358 7.38 -13.88 -2.60
CA ASP A 358 7.10 -15.20 -3.18
C ASP A 358 5.61 -15.54 -3.28
N GLY A 359 4.73 -14.56 -3.02
CA GLY A 359 3.27 -14.73 -3.10
C GLY A 359 2.65 -15.50 -1.93
N GLN A 360 3.36 -15.69 -0.80
CA GLN A 360 2.88 -16.45 0.35
C GLN A 360 2.87 -15.65 1.65
N ALA A 361 3.10 -14.34 1.58
CA ALA A 361 3.25 -13.50 2.77
C ALA A 361 1.96 -13.44 3.59
N SER A 362 0.79 -13.29 2.94
CA SER A 362 -0.52 -13.26 3.61
C SER A 362 -0.85 -14.57 4.30
N ILE A 363 -0.51 -15.70 3.68
CA ILE A 363 -0.70 -17.04 4.24
C ILE A 363 0.17 -17.21 5.49
N ARG A 364 1.44 -16.79 5.46
CA ARG A 364 2.34 -16.84 6.63
C ARG A 364 1.83 -15.97 7.77
N CYS A 365 1.38 -14.76 7.47
CA CYS A 365 0.79 -13.86 8.46
C CYS A 365 -0.49 -14.46 9.09
N ALA A 366 -1.39 -14.99 8.26
CA ALA A 366 -2.62 -15.63 8.73
C ALA A 366 -2.32 -16.86 9.61
N ALA A 367 -1.35 -17.69 9.23
CA ALA A 367 -0.94 -18.86 10.02
C ALA A 367 -0.44 -18.47 11.41
N ILE A 368 0.35 -17.38 11.52
CA ILE A 368 0.81 -16.84 12.81
C ILE A 368 -0.40 -16.40 13.66
N ILE A 369 -1.35 -15.68 13.07
CA ILE A 369 -2.57 -15.23 13.75
C ILE A 369 -3.36 -16.43 14.29
N LEU A 370 -3.62 -17.43 13.46
CA LEU A 370 -4.35 -18.64 13.85
C LEU A 370 -3.62 -19.41 14.97
N GLN A 371 -2.29 -19.50 14.90
CA GLN A 371 -1.51 -20.12 15.96
C GLN A 371 -1.66 -19.41 17.30
N GLN A 372 -1.71 -18.08 17.32
CA GLN A 372 -1.91 -17.31 18.56
C GLN A 372 -3.31 -17.45 19.14
N ILE A 373 -4.33 -17.60 18.28
CA ILE A 373 -5.71 -17.86 18.68
C ILE A 373 -5.83 -19.27 19.31
N LYS A 374 -5.26 -20.29 18.68
CA LYS A 374 -5.28 -21.69 19.16
C LYS A 374 -4.53 -21.89 20.49
N LYS A 375 -3.38 -21.30 20.66
CA LYS A 375 -2.61 -21.39 21.92
C LYS A 375 -3.45 -20.97 23.13
N THR A 376 -4.29 -19.96 22.97
CA THR A 376 -5.13 -19.45 24.05
C THR A 376 -6.33 -20.36 24.34
N GLN A 377 -6.82 -21.12 23.36
CA GLN A 377 -7.93 -22.08 23.55
C GLN A 377 -7.49 -23.35 24.31
N VAL A 378 -6.19 -23.69 24.29
CA VAL A 378 -5.64 -24.84 25.00
C VAL A 378 -5.30 -24.51 26.46
N GLU A 379 -5.10 -23.23 26.80
CA GLU A 379 -4.76 -22.75 28.12
C GLU A 379 -5.99 -22.37 28.97
N THR A 380 -7.19 -22.41 28.40
CA THR A 380 -8.48 -22.17 29.07
C THR A 380 -9.28 -23.46 29.20
#